data_577d86960b626cbd2a65cc08aa913850
#
_entry.id   577d86960b626cbd2a65cc08aa913850
#
_cell.length_a   1.000
_cell.length_b   1.000
_cell.length_c   1.000
_cell.angle_alpha   90.00
_cell.angle_beta   90.00
_cell.angle_gamma   90.00
#
_symmetry.space_group_name_H-M   'P 1'
#
loop_
_entity.id
_entity.type
_entity.pdbx_description
1 polymer ?
#
loop_
_entity_poly.entity_id
_entity_poly.type
_entity_poly.pdbx_seq_one_letter_code
_entity_poly.pdbx_strand_id
1 'polypeptide(L)'
;IGKTAIVEGLAYRIKNNMVPNALFGYDLYKLNVTSLMGDYNVAGQSESRVDLLVKELASRQKTIVFIDETHLLVKGSSTASGMDFANMFKAGLDRGEIKMIGATTTEEYEQYILRDRAFLRRFQKVDVVEADRETTIKILMGTYPKLEKQIGVKLNYTDFIKEKIMAFIVDMTDEYKRVYEIASRYPDICLTILSNAFTYALFENSREVKMRHIYQAIANCKNVYEDSKKKDMARFKVEFADILREENTNLDEVI
;
A
#
# COMPACT_ATOMS: atom_id res chain seq x y z
N ILE A 1 2.38 5.99 2.49
CA ILE A 1 2.26 4.56 2.81
C ILE A 1 0.79 4.26 3.07
N GLY A 2 0.25 3.14 2.55
CA GLY A 2 -1.12 2.73 2.82
C GLY A 2 -2.24 3.47 2.10
N LYS A 3 -1.96 4.55 1.35
CA LYS A 3 -2.97 5.37 0.68
C LYS A 3 -3.90 4.55 -0.24
N THR A 4 -3.31 3.75 -1.12
CA THR A 4 -4.07 2.90 -2.06
C THR A 4 -4.90 1.85 -1.31
N ALA A 5 -4.34 1.25 -0.24
CA ALA A 5 -5.06 0.27 0.58
C ALA A 5 -6.28 0.87 1.30
N ILE A 6 -6.21 2.13 1.73
CA ILE A 6 -7.35 2.84 2.32
C ILE A 6 -8.49 2.99 1.29
N VAL A 7 -8.16 3.34 0.06
CA VAL A 7 -9.15 3.50 -1.01
C VAL A 7 -9.74 2.14 -1.44
N GLU A 8 -8.93 1.11 -1.53
CA GLU A 8 -9.40 -0.27 -1.76
C GLU A 8 -10.32 -0.73 -0.61
N GLY A 9 -9.97 -0.41 0.63
CA GLY A 9 -10.80 -0.66 1.80
C GLY A 9 -12.13 0.09 1.74
N LEU A 10 -12.14 1.34 1.27
CA LEU A 10 -13.38 2.09 1.04
C LEU A 10 -14.24 1.42 -0.03
N ALA A 11 -13.66 1.01 -1.16
CA ALA A 11 -14.38 0.30 -2.22
C ALA A 11 -15.02 -1.00 -1.71
N TYR A 12 -14.27 -1.78 -0.91
CA TYR A 12 -14.79 -2.98 -0.27
C TYR A 12 -15.98 -2.67 0.65
N ARG A 13 -15.87 -1.63 1.48
CA ARG A 13 -16.95 -1.23 2.39
C ARG A 13 -18.19 -0.74 1.66
N ILE A 14 -18.02 0.02 0.56
CA ILE A 14 -19.14 0.45 -0.29
C ILE A 14 -19.86 -0.78 -0.85
N LYS A 15 -19.11 -1.73 -1.43
CA LYS A 15 -19.66 -2.95 -2.03
C LYS A 15 -20.44 -3.82 -1.02
N ASN A 16 -20.04 -3.79 0.25
CA ASN A 16 -20.69 -4.55 1.32
C ASN A 16 -21.69 -3.71 2.14
N ASN A 17 -22.06 -2.52 1.68
CA ASN A 17 -22.95 -1.60 2.38
C ASN A 17 -22.51 -1.25 3.83
N MET A 18 -21.19 -1.23 4.07
CA MET A 18 -20.57 -0.90 5.35
C MET A 18 -20.14 0.58 5.43
N VAL A 19 -20.93 1.45 4.81
CA VAL A 19 -20.70 2.89 4.69
C VAL A 19 -21.98 3.65 5.03
N PRO A 20 -21.91 4.97 5.30
CA PRO A 20 -23.11 5.80 5.43
C PRO A 20 -24.00 5.74 4.18
N ASN A 21 -25.31 5.90 4.38
CA ASN A 21 -26.31 5.83 3.30
C ASN A 21 -25.98 6.74 2.09
N ALA A 22 -25.32 7.87 2.33
CA ALA A 22 -24.89 8.79 1.28
C ALA A 22 -23.93 8.18 0.25
N LEU A 23 -23.24 7.08 0.61
CA LEU A 23 -22.30 6.35 -0.24
C LEU A 23 -22.87 5.03 -0.78
N PHE A 24 -24.11 4.69 -0.48
CA PHE A 24 -24.73 3.48 -0.99
C PHE A 24 -24.88 3.48 -2.50
N GLY A 25 -24.43 2.39 -3.12
CA GLY A 25 -24.51 2.19 -4.56
C GLY A 25 -23.51 3.05 -5.35
N TYR A 26 -22.48 3.58 -4.71
CA TYR A 26 -21.38 4.19 -5.43
C TYR A 26 -20.46 3.12 -5.99
N ASP A 27 -19.96 3.38 -7.20
CA ASP A 27 -18.84 2.67 -7.81
C ASP A 27 -17.55 3.45 -7.65
N LEU A 28 -16.44 2.75 -7.37
CA LEU A 28 -15.12 3.34 -7.27
C LEU A 28 -14.23 2.79 -8.39
N TYR A 29 -13.78 3.68 -9.26
CA TYR A 29 -12.90 3.36 -10.38
C TYR A 29 -11.50 3.89 -10.16
N LYS A 30 -10.48 3.03 -10.31
CA LYS A 30 -9.08 3.46 -10.32
C LYS A 30 -8.70 3.89 -11.72
N LEU A 31 -8.23 5.13 -11.85
CA LEU A 31 -7.78 5.71 -13.10
C LEU A 31 -6.26 5.70 -13.15
N ASN A 32 -5.70 5.20 -14.25
CA ASN A 32 -4.27 5.27 -14.52
C ASN A 32 -3.96 6.47 -15.42
N VAL A 33 -3.40 7.53 -14.82
CA VAL A 33 -3.07 8.78 -15.53
C VAL A 33 -1.99 8.56 -16.58
N THR A 34 -1.01 7.70 -16.31
CA THR A 34 0.08 7.41 -17.25
C THR A 34 -0.43 6.81 -18.55
N SER A 35 -1.42 5.91 -18.46
CA SER A 35 -2.08 5.33 -19.65
C SER A 35 -2.85 6.36 -20.46
N LEU A 36 -3.39 7.39 -19.82
CA LEU A 36 -4.07 8.49 -20.53
C LEU A 36 -3.10 9.41 -21.27
N MET A 37 -1.89 9.56 -20.73
CA MET A 37 -0.85 10.41 -21.32
C MET A 37 -0.15 9.77 -22.53
N GLY A 38 -0.11 8.44 -22.61
CA GLY A 38 0.66 7.70 -23.61
C GLY A 38 0.10 7.72 -25.03
N ASP A 39 -1.18 7.98 -25.23
CA ASP A 39 -1.91 7.78 -26.50
C ASP A 39 -2.21 9.08 -27.27
N TYR A 40 -1.45 10.13 -27.05
CA TYR A 40 -1.75 11.47 -27.56
C TYR A 40 -1.46 11.69 -29.05
N ASN A 41 -0.84 10.75 -29.75
CA ASN A 41 -0.35 10.94 -31.12
C ASN A 41 -1.24 10.33 -32.21
N VAL A 42 -2.53 10.13 -31.96
CA VAL A 42 -3.45 9.74 -33.06
C VAL A 42 -3.92 11.01 -33.78
N ALA A 43 -3.20 11.37 -34.82
CA ALA A 43 -3.59 12.47 -35.70
C ALA A 43 -5.00 12.23 -36.26
N GLY A 44 -5.93 13.18 -35.99
CA GLY A 44 -7.23 13.25 -36.67
C GLY A 44 -8.48 13.14 -35.79
N GLN A 45 -8.39 13.00 -34.45
CA GLN A 45 -9.57 13.07 -33.60
C GLN A 45 -9.73 14.46 -32.98
N SER A 46 -10.90 15.06 -33.16
CA SER A 46 -11.24 16.40 -32.65
C SER A 46 -11.45 16.48 -31.15
N GLU A 47 -11.62 15.35 -30.47
CA GLU A 47 -11.78 15.29 -29.01
C GLU A 47 -10.69 14.38 -28.42
N SER A 48 -10.07 14.86 -27.33
CA SER A 48 -9.08 14.06 -26.62
C SER A 48 -9.76 12.94 -25.84
N ARG A 49 -9.07 11.79 -25.64
CA ARG A 49 -9.57 10.70 -24.79
C ARG A 49 -9.91 11.18 -23.38
N VAL A 50 -9.22 12.19 -22.90
CA VAL A 50 -9.47 12.78 -21.57
C VAL A 50 -10.77 13.56 -21.55
N ASP A 51 -11.10 14.32 -22.60
CA ASP A 51 -12.39 15.01 -22.70
C ASP A 51 -13.55 14.02 -22.72
N LEU A 52 -13.42 12.94 -23.48
CA LEU A 52 -14.40 11.86 -23.50
C LEU A 52 -14.58 11.21 -22.13
N LEU A 53 -13.46 10.93 -21.45
CA LEU A 53 -13.48 10.36 -20.10
C LEU A 53 -14.14 11.31 -19.10
N VAL A 54 -13.80 12.60 -19.12
CA VAL A 54 -14.40 13.62 -18.23
C VAL A 54 -15.90 13.73 -18.48
N LYS A 55 -16.34 13.74 -19.74
CA LYS A 55 -17.77 13.75 -20.10
C LYS A 55 -18.48 12.48 -19.61
N GLU A 56 -17.86 11.32 -19.79
CA GLU A 56 -18.41 10.05 -19.30
C GLU A 56 -18.53 10.05 -17.77
N LEU A 57 -17.48 10.47 -17.05
CA LEU A 57 -17.51 10.54 -15.60
C LEU A 57 -18.56 11.53 -15.09
N ALA A 58 -18.72 12.68 -15.74
CA ALA A 58 -19.73 13.67 -15.39
C ALA A 58 -21.17 13.16 -15.64
N SER A 59 -21.36 12.28 -16.63
CA SER A 59 -22.66 11.67 -16.91
C SER A 59 -23.04 10.53 -15.95
N ARG A 60 -22.06 9.92 -15.27
CA ARG A 60 -22.28 8.81 -14.35
C ARG A 60 -22.68 9.31 -12.96
N GLN A 61 -23.86 8.90 -12.52
CA GLN A 61 -24.27 9.11 -11.12
C GLN A 61 -23.57 8.13 -10.20
N LYS A 62 -23.34 8.54 -8.94
CA LYS A 62 -22.77 7.68 -7.89
C LYS A 62 -21.43 7.06 -8.25
N THR A 63 -20.55 7.83 -8.85
CA THR A 63 -19.21 7.39 -9.23
C THR A 63 -18.14 8.18 -8.46
N ILE A 64 -17.14 7.48 -7.96
CA ILE A 64 -15.92 8.05 -7.37
C ILE A 64 -14.74 7.59 -8.22
N VAL A 65 -13.89 8.53 -8.61
CA VAL A 65 -12.66 8.25 -9.33
C VAL A 65 -11.48 8.30 -8.36
N PHE A 66 -10.70 7.25 -8.30
CA PHE A 66 -9.43 7.23 -7.58
C PHE A 66 -8.26 7.40 -8.54
N ILE A 67 -7.44 8.39 -8.26
CA ILE A 67 -6.20 8.67 -8.99
C ILE A 67 -5.03 8.53 -8.02
N ASP A 68 -4.22 7.50 -8.25
CA ASP A 68 -2.93 7.37 -7.58
C ASP A 68 -1.94 8.30 -8.26
N GLU A 69 -1.01 8.86 -7.51
CA GLU A 69 -0.03 9.84 -8.00
C GLU A 69 -0.68 11.07 -8.68
N THR A 70 -1.68 11.64 -8.02
CA THR A 70 -2.48 12.78 -8.53
C THR A 70 -1.62 13.98 -8.95
N HIS A 71 -0.40 14.12 -8.41
CA HIS A 71 0.54 15.17 -8.81
C HIS A 71 0.88 15.12 -10.31
N LEU A 72 0.75 13.96 -10.97
CA LEU A 72 0.96 13.81 -12.40
C LEU A 72 -0.04 14.63 -13.23
N LEU A 73 -1.26 14.84 -12.73
CA LEU A 73 -2.25 15.70 -13.39
C LEU A 73 -1.78 17.15 -13.48
N VAL A 74 -1.13 17.64 -12.42
CA VAL A 74 -0.63 19.01 -12.32
C VAL A 74 0.72 19.17 -13.02
N LYS A 75 1.60 18.16 -12.91
CA LYS A 75 2.93 18.15 -13.52
C LYS A 75 2.88 18.17 -15.05
N GLY A 76 1.87 17.53 -15.65
CA GLY A 76 1.68 17.45 -17.10
C GLY A 76 1.40 18.82 -17.75
N SER A 77 0.89 19.80 -16.99
CA SER A 77 0.59 21.16 -17.49
C SER A 77 1.84 21.98 -17.84
N SER A 78 3.02 21.55 -17.40
CA SER A 78 4.30 22.26 -17.62
C SER A 78 5.10 21.71 -18.83
N THR A 79 4.61 20.71 -19.56
CA THR A 79 5.27 20.17 -20.74
C THR A 79 4.83 20.88 -22.03
N ALA A 80 5.74 20.96 -23.01
CA ALA A 80 5.55 21.70 -24.28
C ALA A 80 4.37 21.20 -25.16
N SER A 81 3.74 20.07 -24.82
CA SER A 81 2.53 19.55 -25.47
C SER A 81 1.22 20.19 -24.98
N GLY A 82 1.30 21.15 -24.07
CA GLY A 82 0.21 22.11 -23.79
C GLY A 82 -1.09 21.56 -23.19
N MET A 83 -1.17 20.31 -22.80
CA MET A 83 -2.40 19.76 -22.22
C MET A 83 -2.42 19.84 -20.71
N ASP A 84 -3.33 20.65 -20.24
CA ASP A 84 -3.60 20.85 -18.82
C ASP A 84 -4.68 19.88 -18.36
N PHE A 85 -4.28 18.64 -18.08
CA PHE A 85 -5.18 17.62 -17.53
C PHE A 85 -5.90 18.10 -16.29
N ALA A 86 -5.21 18.87 -15.45
CA ALA A 86 -5.82 19.46 -14.26
C ALA A 86 -6.99 20.37 -14.63
N ASN A 87 -6.87 21.19 -15.67
CA ASN A 87 -7.95 22.06 -16.11
C ASN A 87 -9.16 21.30 -16.67
N MET A 88 -8.95 20.18 -17.36
CA MET A 88 -10.04 19.35 -17.86
C MET A 88 -10.90 18.79 -16.72
N PHE A 89 -10.28 18.32 -15.64
CA PHE A 89 -11.00 17.84 -14.46
C PHE A 89 -11.61 18.98 -13.62
N LYS A 90 -10.99 20.16 -13.62
CA LYS A 90 -11.44 21.31 -12.79
C LYS A 90 -12.91 21.65 -13.01
N ALA A 91 -13.36 21.69 -14.25
CA ALA A 91 -14.74 22.05 -14.56
C ALA A 91 -15.78 21.06 -14.00
N GLY A 92 -15.51 19.75 -14.12
CA GLY A 92 -16.37 18.70 -13.56
C GLY A 92 -16.34 18.65 -12.03
N LEU A 93 -15.17 18.93 -11.43
CA LEU A 93 -15.02 19.03 -9.98
C LEU A 93 -15.76 20.25 -9.41
N ASP A 94 -15.68 21.41 -10.08
CA ASP A 94 -16.36 22.63 -9.63
C ASP A 94 -17.88 22.51 -9.62
N ARG A 95 -18.44 21.81 -10.60
CA ARG A 95 -19.87 21.56 -10.67
C ARG A 95 -20.33 20.41 -9.77
N GLY A 96 -19.38 19.72 -9.10
CA GLY A 96 -19.70 18.56 -8.28
C GLY A 96 -20.14 17.32 -9.09
N GLU A 97 -19.97 17.35 -10.40
CA GLU A 97 -20.33 16.27 -11.32
C GLU A 97 -19.36 15.08 -11.18
N ILE A 98 -18.10 15.38 -10.86
CA ILE A 98 -17.05 14.38 -10.64
C ILE A 98 -16.67 14.37 -9.16
N LYS A 99 -16.67 13.19 -8.55
CA LYS A 99 -16.11 12.96 -7.22
C LYS A 99 -14.78 12.24 -7.37
N MET A 100 -13.74 12.80 -6.79
CA MET A 100 -12.37 12.30 -6.95
C MET A 100 -11.69 12.12 -5.61
N ILE A 101 -10.94 11.02 -5.50
CA ILE A 101 -9.96 10.80 -4.45
C ILE A 101 -8.59 10.80 -5.12
N GLY A 102 -7.73 11.71 -4.74
CA GLY A 102 -6.35 11.77 -5.20
C GLY A 102 -5.39 11.29 -4.11
N ALA A 103 -4.37 10.53 -4.49
CA ALA A 103 -3.28 10.15 -3.60
C ALA A 103 -1.94 10.66 -4.14
N THR A 104 -1.08 11.15 -3.25
CA THR A 104 0.27 11.60 -3.59
C THR A 104 1.17 11.51 -2.34
N THR A 105 2.46 11.68 -2.48
CA THR A 105 3.38 11.82 -1.34
C THR A 105 3.35 13.24 -0.80
N THR A 106 3.85 13.45 0.43
CA THR A 106 3.95 14.78 1.02
C THR A 106 4.86 15.68 0.20
N GLU A 107 5.99 15.14 -0.25
CA GLU A 107 6.97 15.88 -1.07
C GLU A 107 6.36 16.34 -2.40
N GLU A 108 5.68 15.43 -3.11
CA GLU A 108 5.01 15.75 -4.38
C GLU A 108 3.82 16.69 -4.19
N TYR A 109 3.10 16.57 -3.07
CA TYR A 109 2.04 17.50 -2.70
C TYR A 109 2.60 18.92 -2.54
N GLU A 110 3.69 19.09 -1.81
CA GLU A 110 4.34 20.38 -1.59
C GLU A 110 4.95 20.93 -2.88
N GLN A 111 5.57 20.08 -3.67
CA GLN A 111 6.26 20.49 -4.90
C GLN A 111 5.31 20.88 -6.03
N TYR A 112 4.19 20.15 -6.19
CA TYR A 112 3.31 20.29 -7.35
C TYR A 112 1.90 20.79 -6.98
N ILE A 113 1.22 20.15 -6.02
CA ILE A 113 -0.18 20.42 -5.72
C ILE A 113 -0.37 21.77 -5.05
N LEU A 114 0.48 22.14 -4.07
CA LEU A 114 0.38 23.44 -3.37
C LEU A 114 0.57 24.63 -4.29
N ARG A 115 1.24 24.47 -5.41
CA ARG A 115 1.48 25.54 -6.39
C ARG A 115 0.26 25.81 -7.26
N ASP A 116 -0.58 24.83 -7.50
CA ASP A 116 -1.84 24.99 -8.22
C ASP A 116 -3.00 25.28 -7.26
N ARG A 117 -3.13 26.54 -6.86
CA ARG A 117 -4.19 26.98 -5.94
C ARG A 117 -5.59 26.69 -6.47
N ALA A 118 -5.77 26.67 -7.79
CA ALA A 118 -7.05 26.39 -8.42
C ALA A 118 -7.41 24.91 -8.27
N PHE A 119 -6.47 24.00 -8.42
CA PHE A 119 -6.66 22.57 -8.16
C PHE A 119 -6.88 22.30 -6.66
N LEU A 120 -6.04 22.90 -5.81
CA LEU A 120 -6.06 22.70 -4.35
C LEU A 120 -7.43 23.04 -3.71
N ARG A 121 -8.10 24.12 -4.18
CA ARG A 121 -9.40 24.55 -3.63
C ARG A 121 -10.52 23.54 -3.77
N ARG A 122 -10.36 22.54 -4.62
CA ARG A 122 -11.36 21.51 -4.93
C ARG A 122 -11.20 20.24 -4.09
N PHE A 123 -10.13 20.18 -3.31
CA PHE A 123 -9.81 19.03 -2.50
C PHE A 123 -9.67 19.36 -1.03
N GLN A 124 -10.11 18.46 -0.20
CA GLN A 124 -9.77 18.46 1.21
C GLN A 124 -8.59 17.51 1.42
N LYS A 125 -7.52 18.04 2.02
CA LYS A 125 -6.35 17.24 2.38
C LYS A 125 -6.67 16.30 3.54
N VAL A 126 -6.29 15.04 3.40
CA VAL A 126 -6.30 14.03 4.46
C VAL A 126 -4.89 13.48 4.59
N ASP A 127 -4.28 13.69 5.74
CA ASP A 127 -2.95 13.16 6.02
C ASP A 127 -3.04 11.70 6.45
N VAL A 128 -2.29 10.82 5.78
CA VAL A 128 -2.14 9.42 6.15
C VAL A 128 -0.83 9.25 6.88
N VAL A 129 -0.91 9.07 8.18
CA VAL A 129 0.25 8.85 9.04
C VAL A 129 0.65 7.37 9.04
N GLU A 130 1.87 7.10 9.48
CA GLU A 130 2.34 5.73 9.70
C GLU A 130 1.46 5.04 10.75
N ALA A 131 1.12 3.77 10.50
CA ALA A 131 0.33 2.99 11.45
C ALA A 131 1.11 2.77 12.75
N ASP A 132 0.41 2.81 13.87
CA ASP A 132 0.99 2.44 15.16
C ASP A 132 1.23 0.92 15.24
N ARG A 133 1.88 0.49 16.32
CA ARG A 133 2.22 -0.91 16.59
C ARG A 133 0.98 -1.83 16.52
N GLU A 134 -0.09 -1.48 17.21
CA GLU A 134 -1.29 -2.33 17.29
C GLU A 134 -2.02 -2.41 15.95
N THR A 135 -2.14 -1.28 15.28
CA THR A 135 -2.74 -1.22 13.94
C THR A 135 -1.91 -2.01 12.95
N THR A 136 -0.57 -1.94 13.04
CA THR A 136 0.33 -2.69 12.17
C THR A 136 0.17 -4.20 12.37
N ILE A 137 0.09 -4.69 13.61
CA ILE A 137 -0.18 -6.11 13.90
C ILE A 137 -1.51 -6.54 13.28
N LYS A 138 -2.58 -5.74 13.42
CA LYS A 138 -3.89 -6.03 12.81
C LYS A 138 -3.81 -6.07 11.29
N ILE A 139 -3.04 -5.18 10.67
CA ILE A 139 -2.82 -5.17 9.22
C ILE A 139 -2.12 -6.46 8.79
N LEU A 140 -1.07 -6.89 9.48
CA LEU A 140 -0.36 -8.13 9.19
C LEU A 140 -1.28 -9.35 9.33
N MET A 141 -2.05 -9.43 10.44
CA MET A 141 -3.04 -10.47 10.66
C MET A 141 -4.13 -10.51 9.59
N GLY A 142 -4.55 -9.37 9.07
CA GLY A 142 -5.52 -9.27 7.97
C GLY A 142 -4.92 -9.57 6.59
N THR A 143 -3.59 -9.49 6.46
CA THR A 143 -2.90 -9.61 5.16
C THR A 143 -2.32 -11.02 4.93
N TYR A 144 -1.85 -11.73 5.97
CA TYR A 144 -1.24 -13.05 5.79
C TYR A 144 -2.14 -14.05 5.05
N PRO A 145 -3.51 -14.06 5.20
CA PRO A 145 -4.33 -15.00 4.45
C PRO A 145 -4.34 -14.72 2.94
N LYS A 146 -4.06 -13.47 2.54
CA LYS A 146 -3.89 -13.12 1.11
C LYS A 146 -2.57 -13.67 0.59
N LEU A 147 -1.48 -13.57 1.38
CA LEU A 147 -0.19 -14.16 1.05
C LEU A 147 -0.28 -15.68 0.90
N GLU A 148 -1.00 -16.36 1.82
CA GLU A 148 -1.26 -17.80 1.70
C GLU A 148 -1.90 -18.17 0.37
N LYS A 149 -2.91 -17.41 -0.05
CA LYS A 149 -3.60 -17.65 -1.32
C LYS A 149 -2.73 -17.37 -2.54
N GLN A 150 -1.90 -16.32 -2.47
CA GLN A 150 -1.06 -15.91 -3.59
C GLN A 150 0.15 -16.84 -3.78
N ILE A 151 0.77 -17.27 -2.68
CA ILE A 151 2.02 -18.04 -2.71
C ILE A 151 1.74 -19.56 -2.65
N GLY A 152 0.58 -19.95 -2.12
CA GLY A 152 0.20 -21.37 -1.98
C GLY A 152 0.81 -22.05 -0.76
N VAL A 153 1.44 -21.31 0.14
CA VAL A 153 2.06 -21.79 1.38
C VAL A 153 1.21 -21.34 2.57
N LYS A 154 1.10 -22.14 3.62
CA LYS A 154 0.29 -21.88 4.81
C LYS A 154 1.10 -21.41 5.99
N LEU A 155 0.58 -20.48 6.79
CA LEU A 155 1.10 -20.14 8.12
C LEU A 155 0.29 -20.94 9.16
N ASN A 156 0.68 -22.19 9.36
CA ASN A 156 -0.11 -23.18 10.11
C ASN A 156 0.22 -23.18 11.62
N TYR A 157 -0.01 -22.02 12.26
CA TYR A 157 0.07 -21.87 13.72
C TYR A 157 -1.27 -21.47 14.30
N THR A 158 -1.42 -21.55 15.63
CA THR A 158 -2.58 -20.98 16.34
C THR A 158 -2.60 -19.47 16.16
N ASP A 159 -3.76 -18.85 16.27
CA ASP A 159 -3.89 -17.39 16.11
C ASP A 159 -3.06 -16.62 17.13
N PHE A 160 -2.92 -17.16 18.35
CA PHE A 160 -2.03 -16.62 19.37
C PHE A 160 -0.57 -16.59 18.92
N ILE A 161 -0.07 -17.70 18.33
CA ILE A 161 1.30 -17.76 17.83
C ILE A 161 1.49 -16.86 16.60
N LYS A 162 0.50 -16.80 15.70
CA LYS A 162 0.53 -15.87 14.56
C LYS A 162 0.64 -14.42 15.03
N GLU A 163 -0.20 -14.01 15.97
CA GLU A 163 -0.16 -12.66 16.53
C GLU A 163 1.19 -12.38 17.21
N LYS A 164 1.76 -13.36 17.93
CA LYS A 164 3.09 -13.25 18.53
C LYS A 164 4.18 -13.07 17.49
N ILE A 165 4.13 -13.80 16.37
CA ILE A 165 5.05 -13.64 15.23
C ILE A 165 4.92 -12.22 14.64
N MET A 166 3.69 -11.74 14.40
CA MET A 166 3.46 -10.41 13.86
C MET A 166 3.95 -9.32 14.80
N ALA A 167 3.68 -9.46 16.11
CA ALA A 167 4.18 -8.54 17.12
C ALA A 167 5.72 -8.51 17.14
N PHE A 168 6.36 -9.68 17.06
CA PHE A 168 7.81 -9.75 16.99
C PHE A 168 8.38 -9.01 15.77
N ILE A 169 7.81 -9.23 14.57
CA ILE A 169 8.23 -8.55 13.34
C ILE A 169 8.06 -7.02 13.48
N VAL A 170 6.97 -6.56 14.08
CA VAL A 170 6.73 -5.13 14.32
C VAL A 170 7.78 -4.58 15.29
N ASP A 171 7.99 -5.23 16.42
CA ASP A 171 8.92 -4.76 17.47
C ASP A 171 10.39 -4.74 17.01
N MET A 172 10.79 -5.67 16.15
CA MET A 172 12.15 -5.66 15.59
C MET A 172 12.36 -4.58 14.54
N THR A 173 11.28 -4.07 13.98
CA THR A 173 11.30 -3.01 12.96
C THR A 173 10.81 -1.66 13.50
N ASP A 174 10.91 -1.45 14.80
CA ASP A 174 10.62 -0.16 15.44
C ASP A 174 11.47 0.98 14.85
N GLU A 175 10.92 2.20 14.85
CA GLU A 175 11.53 3.38 14.21
C GLU A 175 13.01 3.57 14.63
N TYR A 176 13.32 3.38 15.90
CA TYR A 176 14.70 3.55 16.41
C TYR A 176 15.68 2.47 15.96
N LYS A 177 15.19 1.37 15.41
CA LYS A 177 16.00 0.26 14.89
C LYS A 177 16.20 0.32 13.39
N ARG A 178 15.44 1.16 12.69
CA ARG A 178 15.45 1.27 11.22
C ARG A 178 16.64 2.07 10.74
N VAL A 179 17.21 1.63 9.61
CA VAL A 179 18.22 2.41 8.89
C VAL A 179 17.53 3.60 8.25
N TYR A 180 17.85 4.81 8.71
CA TYR A 180 17.14 6.06 8.40
C TYR A 180 16.93 6.33 6.91
N GLU A 181 17.95 6.06 6.08
CA GLU A 181 17.91 6.43 4.65
C GLU A 181 17.19 5.44 3.75
N ILE A 182 17.08 4.17 4.16
CA ILE A 182 16.60 3.10 3.27
C ILE A 182 15.39 2.34 3.81
N ALA A 183 15.05 2.51 5.08
CA ALA A 183 14.00 1.73 5.69
C ALA A 183 12.60 2.22 5.31
N SER A 184 11.79 1.29 4.83
CA SER A 184 10.35 1.51 4.68
C SER A 184 9.69 1.72 6.03
N ARG A 185 8.55 2.43 6.04
CA ARG A 185 7.74 2.65 7.24
C ARG A 185 6.72 1.52 7.43
N TYR A 186 6.04 1.52 8.58
CA TYR A 186 4.93 0.63 8.83
C TYR A 186 3.76 0.89 7.85
N PRO A 187 3.06 -0.14 7.36
CA PRO A 187 3.31 -1.57 7.60
C PRO A 187 4.28 -2.23 6.61
N ASP A 188 4.79 -1.51 5.60
CA ASP A 188 5.50 -2.06 4.43
C ASP A 188 6.74 -2.88 4.81
N ILE A 189 7.55 -2.38 5.75
CA ILE A 189 8.75 -3.11 6.22
C ILE A 189 8.38 -4.47 6.80
N CYS A 190 7.31 -4.53 7.60
CA CYS A 190 6.82 -5.77 8.21
C CYS A 190 6.22 -6.71 7.18
N LEU A 191 5.45 -6.19 6.21
CA LEU A 191 4.87 -6.96 5.11
C LEU A 191 5.95 -7.57 4.24
N THR A 192 7.06 -6.86 4.01
CA THR A 192 8.21 -7.36 3.26
C THR A 192 8.85 -8.55 3.98
N ILE A 193 9.10 -8.43 5.29
CA ILE A 193 9.68 -9.54 6.07
C ILE A 193 8.75 -10.76 6.05
N LEU A 194 7.45 -10.53 6.26
CA LEU A 194 6.46 -11.60 6.24
C LEU A 194 6.39 -12.28 4.87
N SER A 195 6.33 -11.52 3.78
CA SER A 195 6.33 -12.04 2.41
C SER A 195 7.58 -12.85 2.10
N ASN A 196 8.75 -12.37 2.55
CA ASN A 196 10.01 -13.11 2.39
C ASN A 196 9.98 -14.45 3.11
N ALA A 197 9.41 -14.54 4.33
CA ALA A 197 9.26 -15.80 5.04
C ALA A 197 8.43 -16.82 4.24
N PHE A 198 7.34 -16.39 3.62
CA PHE A 198 6.54 -17.23 2.73
C PHE A 198 7.33 -17.65 1.48
N THR A 199 8.11 -16.74 0.92
CA THR A 199 8.95 -17.01 -0.25
C THR A 199 10.04 -18.03 0.07
N TYR A 200 10.70 -17.93 1.22
CA TYR A 200 11.68 -18.93 1.65
C TYR A 200 11.07 -20.32 1.81
N ALA A 201 9.87 -20.40 2.41
CA ALA A 201 9.16 -21.67 2.51
C ALA A 201 8.83 -22.26 1.12
N LEU A 202 8.43 -21.42 0.16
CA LEU A 202 8.20 -21.85 -1.22
C LEU A 202 9.47 -22.36 -1.88
N PHE A 203 10.60 -21.67 -1.73
CA PHE A 203 11.91 -22.09 -2.27
C PHE A 203 12.36 -23.45 -1.74
N GLU A 204 12.05 -23.77 -0.50
CA GLU A 204 12.33 -25.06 0.10
C GLU A 204 11.28 -26.13 -0.24
N ASN A 205 10.34 -25.86 -1.13
CA ASN A 205 9.20 -26.72 -1.44
C ASN A 205 8.39 -27.11 -0.19
N SER A 206 8.41 -26.28 0.84
CA SER A 206 7.59 -26.46 2.03
C SER A 206 6.17 -26.01 1.76
N ARG A 207 5.18 -26.78 2.25
CA ARG A 207 3.76 -26.37 2.22
C ARG A 207 3.39 -25.41 3.33
N GLU A 208 4.29 -25.22 4.30
CA GLU A 208 4.06 -24.44 5.50
C GLU A 208 5.24 -23.53 5.79
N VAL A 209 4.94 -22.31 6.24
CA VAL A 209 5.93 -21.39 6.81
C VAL A 209 6.30 -21.91 8.20
N LYS A 210 7.57 -22.19 8.43
CA LYS A 210 8.13 -22.61 9.71
C LYS A 210 8.94 -21.49 10.35
N MET A 211 9.26 -21.60 11.64
CA MET A 211 10.04 -20.60 12.37
C MET A 211 11.39 -20.30 11.70
N ARG A 212 12.04 -21.30 11.08
CA ARG A 212 13.30 -21.09 10.32
C ARG A 212 13.14 -20.10 9.17
N HIS A 213 12.00 -20.12 8.44
CA HIS A 213 11.76 -19.22 7.31
C HIS A 213 11.56 -17.78 7.80
N ILE A 214 10.88 -17.61 8.94
CA ILE A 214 10.69 -16.31 9.59
C ILE A 214 12.04 -15.77 10.07
N TYR A 215 12.84 -16.63 10.72
CA TYR A 215 14.18 -16.29 11.18
C TYR A 215 15.09 -15.87 10.02
N GLN A 216 15.07 -16.61 8.93
CA GLN A 216 15.82 -16.27 7.71
C GLN A 216 15.39 -14.94 7.11
N ALA A 217 14.09 -14.65 7.07
CA ALA A 217 13.56 -13.37 6.60
C ALA A 217 14.04 -12.21 7.48
N ILE A 218 14.10 -12.41 8.80
CA ILE A 218 14.64 -11.45 9.76
C ILE A 218 16.15 -11.27 9.53
N ALA A 219 16.91 -12.35 9.42
CA ALA A 219 18.37 -12.31 9.22
C ALA A 219 18.74 -11.53 7.95
N ASN A 220 17.98 -11.71 6.88
CA ASN A 220 18.21 -11.06 5.59
C ASN A 220 17.59 -9.64 5.48
N CYS A 221 16.92 -9.15 6.53
CA CYS A 221 16.38 -7.79 6.54
C CYS A 221 17.51 -6.75 6.58
N LYS A 222 17.60 -5.92 5.52
CA LYS A 222 18.61 -4.85 5.41
C LYS A 222 18.12 -3.50 5.96
N ASN A 223 16.85 -3.40 6.31
CA ASN A 223 16.21 -2.16 6.73
C ASN A 223 16.35 -1.88 8.25
N VAL A 224 17.04 -2.76 8.97
CA VAL A 224 17.28 -2.65 10.42
C VAL A 224 18.78 -2.67 10.67
N TYR A 225 19.25 -1.83 11.62
CA TYR A 225 20.66 -1.79 12.00
C TYR A 225 21.14 -3.15 12.48
N GLU A 226 22.34 -3.56 12.04
CA GLU A 226 22.90 -4.90 12.30
C GLU A 226 22.98 -5.26 13.78
N ASP A 227 23.35 -4.30 14.64
CA ASP A 227 23.45 -4.55 16.08
C ASP A 227 22.09 -4.77 16.73
N SER A 228 21.06 -4.07 16.28
CA SER A 228 19.68 -4.27 16.72
C SER A 228 19.15 -5.61 16.23
N LYS A 229 19.41 -5.94 14.96
CA LYS A 229 19.03 -7.21 14.35
C LYS A 229 19.64 -8.41 15.07
N LYS A 230 20.94 -8.38 15.41
CA LYS A 230 21.59 -9.43 16.18
C LYS A 230 20.94 -9.67 17.53
N LYS A 231 20.58 -8.59 18.24
CA LYS A 231 19.87 -8.68 19.52
C LYS A 231 18.47 -9.29 19.35
N ASP A 232 17.73 -8.87 18.34
CA ASP A 232 16.40 -9.41 18.07
C ASP A 232 16.47 -10.86 17.58
N MET A 233 17.48 -11.26 16.82
CA MET A 233 17.70 -12.66 16.46
C MET A 233 17.98 -13.55 17.68
N ALA A 234 18.77 -13.07 18.64
CA ALA A 234 18.99 -13.77 19.89
C ALA A 234 17.68 -13.87 20.71
N ARG A 235 16.90 -12.78 20.77
CA ARG A 235 15.57 -12.76 21.40
C ARG A 235 14.61 -13.77 20.74
N PHE A 236 14.61 -13.86 19.41
CA PHE A 236 13.77 -14.81 18.66
C PHE A 236 14.00 -16.25 19.10
N LYS A 237 15.28 -16.67 19.25
CA LYS A 237 15.64 -18.02 19.69
C LYS A 237 15.07 -18.36 21.07
N VAL A 238 15.03 -17.39 21.97
CA VAL A 238 14.48 -17.55 23.32
C VAL A 238 12.95 -17.54 23.30
N GLU A 239 12.37 -16.57 22.60
CA GLU A 239 10.93 -16.33 22.62
C GLU A 239 10.13 -17.45 21.94
N PHE A 240 10.70 -18.07 20.91
CA PHE A 240 10.07 -19.16 20.15
C PHE A 240 10.73 -20.53 20.40
N ALA A 241 11.47 -20.68 21.51
CA ALA A 241 12.23 -21.89 21.82
C ALA A 241 11.38 -23.17 21.82
N ASP A 242 10.15 -23.12 22.32
CA ASP A 242 9.30 -24.31 22.39
C ASP A 242 8.86 -24.77 20.99
N ILE A 243 8.47 -23.83 20.13
CA ILE A 243 8.06 -24.13 18.75
C ILE A 243 9.26 -24.62 17.93
N LEU A 244 10.44 -24.04 18.14
CA LEU A 244 11.66 -24.48 17.48
C LEU A 244 12.01 -25.93 17.85
N ARG A 245 11.78 -26.34 19.12
CA ARG A 245 11.94 -27.72 19.56
C ARG A 245 10.91 -28.66 18.93
N GLU A 246 9.64 -28.26 18.88
CA GLU A 246 8.57 -29.00 18.22
C GLU A 246 8.85 -29.22 16.74
N GLU A 247 9.41 -28.22 16.06
CA GLU A 247 9.80 -28.29 14.65
C GLU A 247 11.13 -29.00 14.40
N ASN A 248 11.87 -29.41 15.44
CA ASN A 248 13.24 -29.92 15.36
C ASN A 248 14.17 -29.01 14.56
N THR A 249 14.00 -27.68 14.72
CA THR A 249 14.72 -26.68 13.95
C THR A 249 15.97 -26.19 14.69
N ASN A 250 17.15 -26.38 14.07
CA ASN A 250 18.38 -25.73 14.49
C ASN A 250 18.61 -24.46 13.67
N LEU A 251 18.52 -23.28 14.31
CA LEU A 251 18.68 -22.01 13.65
C LEU A 251 20.14 -21.64 13.34
N ASP A 252 21.12 -22.34 13.89
CA ASP A 252 22.54 -22.09 13.62
C ASP A 252 22.97 -22.61 12.23
N GLU A 253 22.13 -23.44 11.61
CA GLU A 253 22.32 -23.96 10.25
C GLU A 253 21.59 -23.15 9.18
N VAL A 254 20.83 -22.11 9.56
CA VAL A 254 19.91 -21.35 8.69
C VAL A 254 20.55 -20.09 8.10
N ILE A 255 21.81 -19.76 8.46
CA ILE A 255 22.51 -18.53 8.04
C ILE A 255 23.61 -18.85 7.05
#